data_c6b42bfc5b5f3736e671287d7ec421ce
#
_entry.id   c6b42bfc5b5f3736e671287d7ec421ce
#
_cell.length_a   1.000
_cell.length_b   1.000
_cell.length_c   1.000
_cell.angle_alpha   90.00
_cell.angle_beta   90.00
_cell.angle_gamma   90.00
#
_symmetry.space_group_name_H-M   'P 1'
#
loop_
_entity.id
_entity.type
_entity.pdbx_description
1 polymer ?
#
loop_
_entity_poly.entity_id
_entity_poly.type
_entity_poly.pdbx_seq_one_letter_code
_entity_poly.pdbx_strand_id
1 'polypeptide(L)'
;MNAQNELRAGLCAIAKRSVGLMSACGNEESTKLYLVLPILGLFGYDYSNPYEVYPQYAADPNQSDKVDLAVLRDGQPVIAIECKKVSTDLAGARDELCTHYNSIPTAKLGILTNGIVFEFFVDSTQANMMDEDPYLTLDLESVWRNGVPDEVLDALIHVTKASFDPEAIAELAHVRLVKKRLRTALLEEASSPSEEFCRFFLQRAGLKQVRKGAIDRYYGPLIKTALDEALVLPAAQKLRNDPDGKSTSLNLHQIGQRIVSSEHELSIVGYVRRRLAYLVREEALFSAIERLEYKDSLGKLVVYYANERKGRLFDYIEGAEGFDKFIFPPPYGEIITKSVLDIDEPLAATFAARVRELGHMNPVERLARIA
;
A
#
# COMPACT_ATOMS: atom_id res chain seq x y z
N MET A 1 30.24 -3.21 1.76
CA MET A 1 28.80 -2.82 1.69
C MET A 1 28.00 -4.10 1.46
N ASN A 2 26.79 -4.22 1.98
CA ASN A 2 25.97 -5.41 1.76
C ASN A 2 25.39 -5.34 0.33
N ALA A 3 25.37 -6.45 -0.42
CA ALA A 3 24.84 -6.53 -1.79
C ALA A 3 23.43 -5.92 -1.95
N GLN A 4 22.58 -6.05 -0.93
CA GLN A 4 21.27 -5.40 -0.88
C GLN A 4 21.36 -3.87 -0.91
N ASN A 5 22.32 -3.27 -0.21
CA ASN A 5 22.46 -1.81 -0.20
C ASN A 5 22.97 -1.28 -1.54
N GLU A 6 23.83 -2.05 -2.22
CA GLU A 6 24.31 -1.72 -3.57
C GLU A 6 23.17 -1.81 -4.59
N LEU A 7 22.36 -2.88 -4.54
CA LEU A 7 21.19 -3.04 -5.39
C LEU A 7 20.18 -1.92 -5.15
N ARG A 8 19.90 -1.58 -3.88
CA ARG A 8 18.99 -0.47 -3.52
C ARG A 8 19.46 0.85 -4.10
N ALA A 9 20.73 1.19 -3.89
CA ALA A 9 21.30 2.44 -4.39
C ALA A 9 21.26 2.50 -5.93
N GLY A 10 21.60 1.39 -6.59
CA GLY A 10 21.53 1.25 -8.05
C GLY A 10 20.11 1.41 -8.59
N LEU A 11 19.12 0.77 -7.97
CA LEU A 11 17.71 0.91 -8.36
C LEU A 11 17.22 2.35 -8.22
N CYS A 12 17.54 3.04 -7.11
CA CYS A 12 17.17 4.45 -6.95
C CYS A 12 17.81 5.35 -8.02
N ALA A 13 19.09 5.10 -8.36
CA ALA A 13 19.79 5.86 -9.40
C ALA A 13 19.19 5.62 -10.80
N ILE A 14 18.90 4.36 -11.14
CA ILE A 14 18.28 3.99 -12.41
C ILE A 14 16.85 4.53 -12.47
N ALA A 15 16.05 4.41 -11.41
CA ALA A 15 14.69 4.92 -11.36
C ALA A 15 14.63 6.41 -11.69
N LYS A 16 15.47 7.23 -11.05
CA LYS A 16 15.59 8.67 -11.33
C LYS A 16 15.96 8.93 -12.80
N ARG A 17 16.92 8.18 -13.35
CA ARG A 17 17.35 8.31 -14.74
C ARG A 17 16.23 7.91 -15.71
N SER A 18 15.58 6.75 -15.47
CA SER A 18 14.56 6.20 -16.37
C SER A 18 13.33 7.10 -16.46
N VAL A 19 12.85 7.63 -15.33
CA VAL A 19 11.76 8.60 -15.31
C VAL A 19 12.12 9.86 -16.11
N GLY A 20 13.36 10.33 -15.99
CA GLY A 20 13.84 11.50 -16.78
C GLY A 20 13.94 11.24 -18.30
N LEU A 21 14.04 9.98 -18.72
CA LEU A 21 14.20 9.60 -20.14
C LEU A 21 12.88 9.14 -20.82
N MET A 22 11.78 8.97 -20.06
CA MET A 22 10.51 8.46 -20.60
C MET A 22 10.06 9.17 -21.89
N SER A 23 10.13 10.49 -21.92
CA SER A 23 9.69 11.29 -23.05
C SER A 23 10.57 11.13 -24.29
N ALA A 24 11.81 10.65 -24.14
CA ALA A 24 12.73 10.38 -25.24
C ALA A 24 12.57 8.97 -25.84
N CYS A 25 11.86 8.07 -25.15
CA CYS A 25 11.65 6.68 -25.56
C CYS A 25 10.35 6.57 -26.37
N GLY A 26 10.41 6.90 -27.67
CA GLY A 26 9.24 6.95 -28.55
C GLY A 26 8.75 5.60 -29.09
N ASN A 27 9.52 4.53 -28.99
CA ASN A 27 9.22 3.19 -29.50
C ASN A 27 9.82 2.09 -28.61
N GLU A 28 9.54 0.81 -28.89
CA GLU A 28 10.01 -0.33 -28.12
C GLU A 28 11.54 -0.47 -28.12
N GLU A 29 12.21 -0.23 -29.25
CA GLU A 29 13.66 -0.33 -29.34
C GLU A 29 14.36 0.72 -28.47
N SER A 30 13.87 1.97 -28.44
CA SER A 30 14.40 3.00 -27.55
C SER A 30 14.10 2.69 -26.09
N THR A 31 12.93 2.10 -25.78
CA THR A 31 12.58 1.64 -24.43
C THR A 31 13.52 0.53 -23.98
N LYS A 32 13.72 -0.47 -24.83
CA LYS A 32 14.64 -1.60 -24.59
C LYS A 32 16.05 -1.10 -24.31
N LEU A 33 16.59 -0.28 -25.20
CA LEU A 33 17.98 0.19 -25.13
C LEU A 33 18.25 1.08 -23.90
N TYR A 34 17.37 2.05 -23.63
CA TYR A 34 17.65 3.09 -22.65
C TYR A 34 17.07 2.82 -21.27
N LEU A 35 16.03 1.98 -21.15
CA LEU A 35 15.33 1.75 -19.90
C LEU A 35 15.47 0.29 -19.41
N VAL A 36 15.39 -0.70 -20.29
CA VAL A 36 15.41 -2.11 -19.91
C VAL A 36 16.84 -2.65 -19.72
N LEU A 37 17.72 -2.49 -20.73
CA LEU A 37 19.10 -2.99 -20.64
C LEU A 37 19.88 -2.48 -19.45
N PRO A 38 19.76 -1.22 -19.00
CA PRO A 38 20.42 -0.75 -17.78
C PRO A 38 19.97 -1.48 -16.50
N ILE A 39 18.72 -1.92 -16.42
CA ILE A 39 18.22 -2.74 -15.30
C ILE A 39 18.87 -4.12 -15.33
N LEU A 40 18.98 -4.75 -16.50
CA LEU A 40 19.68 -6.03 -16.64
C LEU A 40 21.15 -5.91 -16.24
N GLY A 41 21.81 -4.80 -16.62
CA GLY A 41 23.17 -4.49 -16.18
C GLY A 41 23.29 -4.33 -14.67
N LEU A 42 22.31 -3.67 -14.02
CA LEU A 42 22.26 -3.57 -12.56
C LEU A 42 22.08 -4.94 -11.89
N PHE A 43 21.30 -5.83 -12.51
CA PHE A 43 21.15 -7.21 -12.04
C PHE A 43 22.40 -8.08 -12.31
N GLY A 44 23.44 -7.51 -12.95
CA GLY A 44 24.71 -8.16 -13.21
C GLY A 44 24.79 -8.93 -14.51
N TYR A 45 23.78 -8.83 -15.39
CA TYR A 45 23.79 -9.46 -16.70
C TYR A 45 24.52 -8.57 -17.73
N ASP A 46 25.50 -9.16 -18.43
CA ASP A 46 26.24 -8.47 -19.49
C ASP A 46 25.46 -8.50 -20.81
N TYR A 47 24.68 -7.44 -21.04
CA TYR A 47 23.90 -7.30 -22.26
C TYR A 47 24.73 -6.97 -23.51
N SER A 48 26.03 -6.73 -23.37
CA SER A 48 26.97 -6.62 -24.50
C SER A 48 27.48 -7.97 -24.98
N ASN A 49 27.23 -9.03 -24.20
CA ASN A 49 27.63 -10.40 -24.50
C ASN A 49 26.44 -11.22 -25.04
N PRO A 50 26.42 -11.56 -26.35
CA PRO A 50 25.31 -12.32 -26.94
C PRO A 50 25.18 -13.75 -26.43
N TYR A 51 26.20 -14.28 -25.76
CA TYR A 51 26.12 -15.60 -25.08
C TYR A 51 25.47 -15.50 -23.69
N GLU A 52 25.14 -14.31 -23.23
CA GLU A 52 24.50 -14.08 -21.94
C GLU A 52 23.13 -13.41 -22.09
N VAL A 53 23.01 -12.37 -22.93
CA VAL A 53 21.75 -11.72 -23.24
C VAL A 53 21.53 -11.74 -24.76
N TYR A 54 20.62 -12.59 -25.19
CA TYR A 54 20.37 -12.81 -26.62
C TYR A 54 19.10 -12.08 -27.06
N PRO A 55 19.20 -11.18 -28.06
CA PRO A 55 18.03 -10.48 -28.58
C PRO A 55 17.24 -11.34 -29.57
N GLN A 56 15.92 -11.14 -29.62
CA GLN A 56 15.01 -11.82 -30.57
C GLN A 56 15.18 -13.34 -30.56
N TYR A 57 15.10 -13.93 -29.34
CA TYR A 57 15.28 -15.37 -29.16
C TYR A 57 14.02 -16.14 -29.60
N ALA A 58 14.18 -17.14 -30.45
CA ALA A 58 13.15 -18.08 -30.86
C ALA A 58 13.44 -19.46 -30.26
N ALA A 59 12.44 -20.08 -29.63
CA ALA A 59 12.56 -21.46 -29.12
C ALA A 59 12.71 -22.48 -30.26
N ASP A 60 12.02 -22.25 -31.39
CA ASP A 60 12.15 -23.00 -32.64
C ASP A 60 12.57 -22.02 -33.75
N PRO A 61 13.68 -22.30 -34.47
CA PRO A 61 14.12 -21.47 -35.60
C PRO A 61 13.09 -21.28 -36.72
N ASN A 62 12.10 -22.16 -36.78
CA ASN A 62 11.03 -22.11 -37.80
C ASN A 62 9.80 -21.32 -37.34
N GLN A 63 9.76 -20.87 -36.06
CA GLN A 63 8.69 -20.01 -35.56
C GLN A 63 9.00 -18.55 -35.84
N SER A 64 7.97 -17.78 -36.21
CA SER A 64 8.06 -16.36 -36.41
C SER A 64 8.12 -15.60 -35.07
N ASP A 65 7.58 -16.22 -34.01
CA ASP A 65 7.40 -15.59 -32.72
C ASP A 65 8.68 -15.69 -31.91
N LYS A 66 9.17 -14.51 -31.45
CA LYS A 66 10.43 -14.35 -30.74
C LYS A 66 10.24 -13.49 -29.54
N VAL A 67 10.75 -13.94 -28.38
CA VAL A 67 10.85 -13.07 -27.22
C VAL A 67 11.91 -11.98 -27.46
N ASP A 68 11.67 -10.78 -27.02
CA ASP A 68 12.54 -9.63 -27.27
C ASP A 68 13.97 -9.84 -26.78
N LEU A 69 14.12 -10.36 -25.55
CA LEU A 69 15.42 -10.69 -24.97
C LEU A 69 15.31 -12.01 -24.20
N ALA A 70 16.35 -12.83 -24.29
CA ALA A 70 16.51 -14.01 -23.43
C ALA A 70 17.82 -13.90 -22.65
N VAL A 71 17.79 -14.15 -21.35
CA VAL A 71 19.02 -14.35 -20.59
C VAL A 71 19.39 -15.82 -20.63
N LEU A 72 20.61 -16.10 -21.04
CA LEU A 72 21.15 -17.45 -21.20
C LEU A 72 22.02 -17.83 -20.01
N ARG A 73 21.90 -19.08 -19.58
CA ARG A 73 22.81 -19.74 -18.65
C ARG A 73 23.20 -21.09 -19.23
N ASP A 74 24.50 -21.33 -19.36
CA ASP A 74 25.03 -22.53 -19.99
C ASP A 74 24.47 -22.80 -21.42
N GLY A 75 24.24 -21.70 -22.15
CA GLY A 75 23.68 -21.73 -23.50
C GLY A 75 22.15 -21.98 -23.58
N GLN A 76 21.47 -22.10 -22.43
CA GLN A 76 20.03 -22.28 -22.35
C GLN A 76 19.32 -21.04 -21.86
N PRO A 77 18.18 -20.60 -22.43
CA PRO A 77 17.41 -19.47 -21.95
C PRO A 77 16.76 -19.80 -20.61
N VAL A 78 17.05 -18.99 -19.60
CA VAL A 78 16.49 -19.13 -18.24
C VAL A 78 15.56 -18.00 -17.87
N ILE A 79 15.68 -16.82 -18.53
CA ILE A 79 14.76 -15.70 -18.38
C ILE A 79 14.28 -15.27 -19.76
N ALA A 80 12.98 -15.16 -19.95
CA ALA A 80 12.33 -14.60 -21.13
C ALA A 80 11.84 -13.17 -20.81
N ILE A 81 12.18 -12.21 -21.67
CA ILE A 81 11.85 -10.79 -21.42
C ILE A 81 11.12 -10.23 -22.64
N GLU A 82 9.90 -9.77 -22.42
CA GLU A 82 9.08 -9.07 -23.39
C GLU A 82 9.05 -7.57 -23.05
N CYS A 83 9.35 -6.74 -24.04
CA CYS A 83 9.47 -5.30 -23.89
C CYS A 83 8.36 -4.62 -24.70
N LYS A 84 7.72 -3.64 -24.09
CA LYS A 84 6.72 -2.80 -24.74
C LYS A 84 7.16 -1.32 -24.69
N LYS A 85 6.58 -0.54 -25.57
CA LYS A 85 6.78 0.91 -25.55
C LYS A 85 6.42 1.50 -24.17
N VAL A 86 7.14 2.53 -23.74
CA VAL A 86 7.01 3.16 -22.41
C VAL A 86 5.58 3.58 -22.03
N SER A 87 4.75 3.90 -23.01
CA SER A 87 3.35 4.32 -22.79
C SER A 87 2.33 3.17 -22.80
N THR A 88 2.79 1.91 -22.99
CA THR A 88 1.90 0.74 -23.10
C THR A 88 1.46 0.26 -21.72
N ASP A 89 0.15 0.01 -21.58
CA ASP A 89 -0.37 -0.74 -20.43
C ASP A 89 0.00 -2.23 -20.60
N LEU A 90 0.67 -2.78 -19.60
CA LEU A 90 1.19 -4.14 -19.65
C LEU A 90 0.10 -5.21 -19.54
N ALA A 91 -1.07 -4.90 -18.95
CA ALA A 91 -2.13 -5.88 -18.76
C ALA A 91 -2.55 -6.56 -20.07
N GLY A 92 -2.60 -5.80 -21.18
CA GLY A 92 -2.95 -6.33 -22.50
C GLY A 92 -1.82 -7.10 -23.23
N ALA A 93 -0.59 -7.07 -22.71
CA ALA A 93 0.58 -7.70 -23.34
C ALA A 93 1.03 -9.00 -22.62
N ARG A 94 0.35 -9.42 -21.56
CA ARG A 94 0.70 -10.62 -20.79
C ARG A 94 0.56 -11.90 -21.58
N ASP A 95 -0.44 -12.00 -22.46
CA ASP A 95 -0.70 -13.18 -23.28
C ASP A 95 0.47 -13.47 -24.25
N GLU A 96 1.11 -12.42 -24.75
CA GLU A 96 2.27 -12.53 -25.64
C GLU A 96 3.48 -13.10 -24.88
N LEU A 97 3.82 -12.55 -23.72
CA LEU A 97 4.86 -13.12 -22.88
C LEU A 97 4.53 -14.56 -22.47
N CYS A 98 3.28 -14.85 -22.10
CA CYS A 98 2.82 -16.19 -21.73
C CYS A 98 3.07 -17.21 -22.87
N THR A 99 2.74 -16.83 -24.10
CA THR A 99 2.97 -17.67 -25.29
C THR A 99 4.46 -17.97 -25.48
N HIS A 100 5.30 -16.94 -25.40
CA HIS A 100 6.75 -17.08 -25.54
C HIS A 100 7.35 -17.91 -24.41
N TYR A 101 6.99 -17.59 -23.15
CA TYR A 101 7.48 -18.29 -21.97
C TYR A 101 7.16 -19.79 -22.02
N ASN A 102 5.91 -20.14 -22.33
CA ASN A 102 5.46 -21.52 -22.38
C ASN A 102 6.12 -22.31 -23.54
N SER A 103 6.59 -21.63 -24.58
CA SER A 103 7.32 -22.24 -25.69
C SER A 103 8.79 -22.53 -25.37
N ILE A 104 9.32 -21.98 -24.25
CA ILE A 104 10.72 -22.14 -23.84
C ILE A 104 10.79 -22.98 -22.54
N PRO A 105 10.93 -24.29 -22.60
CA PRO A 105 10.83 -25.19 -21.44
C PRO A 105 11.90 -24.94 -20.37
N THR A 106 13.01 -24.30 -20.74
CA THR A 106 14.12 -23.98 -19.85
C THR A 106 13.93 -22.61 -19.16
N ALA A 107 13.01 -21.75 -19.64
CA ALA A 107 12.69 -20.50 -18.99
C ALA A 107 12.04 -20.75 -17.63
N LYS A 108 12.54 -20.06 -16.61
CA LYS A 108 12.06 -20.15 -15.22
C LYS A 108 11.62 -18.80 -14.67
N LEU A 109 11.84 -17.75 -15.43
CA LEU A 109 11.41 -16.39 -15.09
C LEU A 109 10.97 -15.69 -16.38
N GLY A 110 9.76 -15.15 -16.39
CA GLY A 110 9.25 -14.24 -17.40
C GLY A 110 9.29 -12.81 -16.89
N ILE A 111 9.70 -11.86 -17.70
CA ILE A 111 9.67 -10.44 -17.39
C ILE A 111 8.91 -9.70 -18.49
N LEU A 112 7.81 -9.04 -18.14
CA LEU A 112 7.09 -8.12 -19.01
C LEU A 112 7.38 -6.69 -18.56
N THR A 113 7.79 -5.83 -19.48
CA THR A 113 8.17 -4.47 -19.10
C THR A 113 7.88 -3.43 -20.18
N ASN A 114 7.54 -2.22 -19.76
CA ASN A 114 7.55 -1.03 -20.59
C ASN A 114 8.74 -0.09 -20.22
N GLY A 115 9.75 -0.62 -19.53
CA GLY A 115 10.92 0.14 -19.12
C GLY A 115 10.75 0.98 -17.85
N ILE A 116 9.52 1.16 -17.38
CA ILE A 116 9.19 1.84 -16.10
C ILE A 116 8.56 0.86 -15.12
N VAL A 117 7.65 0.04 -15.59
CA VAL A 117 7.07 -1.06 -14.81
C VAL A 117 7.66 -2.36 -15.31
N PHE A 118 8.09 -3.21 -14.38
CA PHE A 118 8.58 -4.56 -14.63
C PHE A 118 7.70 -5.52 -13.84
N GLU A 119 7.04 -6.43 -14.54
CA GLU A 119 6.23 -7.51 -13.97
C GLU A 119 6.99 -8.82 -14.11
N PHE A 120 7.14 -9.57 -13.02
CA PHE A 120 7.91 -10.81 -12.95
C PHE A 120 6.96 -11.99 -12.77
N PHE A 121 7.07 -12.98 -13.63
CA PHE A 121 6.24 -14.18 -13.71
C PHE A 121 7.07 -15.44 -13.59
N VAL A 122 6.47 -16.48 -13.04
CA VAL A 122 7.04 -17.83 -12.92
C VAL A 122 5.99 -18.88 -13.29
N ASP A 123 6.37 -20.16 -13.22
CA ASP A 123 5.51 -21.33 -13.38
C ASP A 123 5.29 -22.06 -12.03
N SER A 124 4.88 -21.30 -10.98
CA SER A 124 4.80 -21.81 -9.60
C SER A 124 3.67 -22.83 -9.38
N THR A 125 2.65 -22.83 -10.24
CA THR A 125 1.48 -23.70 -10.10
C THR A 125 1.60 -24.96 -10.96
N GLN A 126 2.07 -24.82 -12.18
CA GLN A 126 2.25 -25.92 -13.13
C GLN A 126 3.52 -25.69 -13.96
N ALA A 127 4.42 -26.66 -13.97
CA ALA A 127 5.69 -26.55 -14.68
C ALA A 127 5.50 -26.19 -16.17
N ASN A 128 6.28 -25.25 -16.66
CA ASN A 128 6.25 -24.68 -18.01
C ASN A 128 4.89 -24.04 -18.40
N MET A 129 4.11 -23.61 -17.41
CA MET A 129 2.93 -22.80 -17.64
C MET A 129 3.03 -21.54 -16.76
N MET A 130 3.26 -20.40 -17.38
CA MET A 130 3.38 -19.13 -16.69
C MET A 130 2.12 -18.82 -15.86
N ASP A 131 2.30 -18.39 -14.62
CA ASP A 131 1.20 -17.93 -13.76
C ASP A 131 0.51 -16.70 -14.37
N GLU A 132 -0.80 -16.55 -14.16
CA GLU A 132 -1.60 -15.43 -14.70
C GLU A 132 -1.20 -14.08 -14.08
N ASP A 133 -0.85 -14.11 -12.81
CA ASP A 133 -0.49 -12.92 -12.05
C ASP A 133 1.03 -12.80 -11.84
N PRO A 134 1.60 -11.59 -11.92
CA PRO A 134 2.98 -11.38 -11.54
C PRO A 134 3.15 -11.61 -10.03
N TYR A 135 4.20 -12.34 -9.63
CA TYR A 135 4.55 -12.49 -8.22
C TYR A 135 5.27 -11.27 -7.63
N LEU A 136 5.84 -10.46 -8.51
CA LEU A 136 6.54 -9.24 -8.16
C LEU A 136 6.31 -8.18 -9.24
N THR A 137 6.11 -6.94 -8.81
CA THR A 137 6.08 -5.77 -9.68
C THR A 137 7.08 -4.75 -9.16
N LEU A 138 7.97 -4.30 -10.04
CA LEU A 138 8.88 -3.19 -9.79
C LEU A 138 8.42 -1.99 -10.61
N ASP A 139 7.98 -0.93 -9.94
CA ASP A 139 7.62 0.34 -10.54
C ASP A 139 8.70 1.39 -10.24
N LEU A 140 9.44 1.78 -11.27
CA LEU A 140 10.55 2.73 -11.15
C LEU A 140 10.07 4.14 -10.80
N GLU A 141 8.86 4.53 -11.18
CA GLU A 141 8.30 5.83 -10.79
C GLU A 141 8.01 5.87 -9.28
N SER A 142 7.44 4.79 -8.75
CA SER A 142 7.25 4.61 -7.31
C SER A 142 8.59 4.56 -6.56
N VAL A 143 9.57 3.83 -7.09
CA VAL A 143 10.92 3.77 -6.51
C VAL A 143 11.59 5.15 -6.48
N TRP A 144 11.44 5.95 -7.53
CA TRP A 144 11.99 7.30 -7.57
C TRP A 144 11.38 8.22 -6.52
N ARG A 145 10.06 8.09 -6.28
CA ARG A 145 9.33 8.95 -5.32
C ARG A 145 9.50 8.51 -3.87
N ASN A 146 9.48 7.20 -3.63
CA ASN A 146 9.30 6.63 -2.28
C ASN A 146 10.48 5.74 -1.82
N GLY A 147 11.46 5.49 -2.71
CA GLY A 147 12.51 4.50 -2.48
C GLY A 147 12.06 3.07 -2.77
N VAL A 148 12.98 2.10 -2.58
CA VAL A 148 12.71 0.68 -2.82
C VAL A 148 12.20 0.03 -1.53
N PRO A 149 10.98 -0.55 -1.51
CA PRO A 149 10.51 -1.33 -0.36
C PRO A 149 11.38 -2.55 -0.10
N ASP A 150 11.59 -2.90 1.17
CA ASP A 150 12.42 -4.06 1.56
C ASP A 150 11.91 -5.36 0.93
N GLU A 151 10.59 -5.58 0.92
CA GLU A 151 9.98 -6.77 0.32
C GLU A 151 10.25 -6.89 -1.19
N VAL A 152 10.34 -5.78 -1.92
CA VAL A 152 10.70 -5.76 -3.34
C VAL A 152 12.18 -6.08 -3.52
N LEU A 153 13.02 -5.48 -2.69
CA LEU A 153 14.47 -5.71 -2.73
C LEU A 153 14.83 -7.16 -2.44
N ASP A 154 14.22 -7.77 -1.40
CA ASP A 154 14.42 -9.17 -1.03
C ASP A 154 14.04 -10.14 -2.16
N ALA A 155 13.01 -9.79 -2.96
CA ALA A 155 12.66 -10.60 -4.12
C ALA A 155 13.62 -10.38 -5.30
N LEU A 156 14.01 -9.13 -5.57
CA LEU A 156 14.88 -8.81 -6.70
C LEU A 156 16.28 -9.36 -6.55
N ILE A 157 16.77 -9.59 -5.32
CA ILE A 157 18.08 -10.17 -5.12
C ILE A 157 18.20 -11.57 -5.76
N HIS A 158 17.11 -12.34 -5.75
CA HIS A 158 17.05 -13.67 -6.39
C HIS A 158 16.96 -13.61 -7.92
N VAL A 159 16.69 -12.45 -8.49
CA VAL A 159 16.70 -12.21 -9.95
C VAL A 159 18.10 -11.82 -10.42
N THR A 160 18.99 -11.36 -9.54
CA THR A 160 20.34 -10.97 -9.92
C THR A 160 21.17 -12.19 -10.35
N LYS A 161 22.07 -12.02 -11.34
CA LYS A 161 22.93 -13.08 -11.86
C LYS A 161 23.70 -13.85 -10.76
N ALA A 162 24.17 -13.12 -9.75
CA ALA A 162 24.96 -13.70 -8.66
C ALA A 162 24.16 -14.64 -7.74
N SER A 163 22.84 -14.41 -7.63
CA SER A 163 21.95 -15.13 -6.72
C SER A 163 20.77 -15.79 -7.45
N PHE A 164 20.85 -15.91 -8.78
CA PHE A 164 19.77 -16.50 -9.58
C PHE A 164 19.59 -17.98 -9.28
N ASP A 165 18.49 -18.29 -8.61
CA ASP A 165 18.09 -19.65 -8.26
C ASP A 165 16.61 -19.85 -8.64
N PRO A 166 16.32 -20.58 -9.73
CA PRO A 166 14.96 -20.79 -10.21
C PRO A 166 14.05 -21.48 -9.20
N GLU A 167 14.57 -22.41 -8.39
CA GLU A 167 13.77 -23.15 -7.41
C GLU A 167 13.37 -22.22 -6.24
N ALA A 168 14.33 -21.45 -5.74
CA ALA A 168 14.05 -20.45 -4.69
C ALA A 168 13.08 -19.35 -5.18
N ILE A 169 13.21 -18.92 -6.45
CA ILE A 169 12.28 -17.95 -7.06
C ILE A 169 10.86 -18.54 -7.14
N ALA A 170 10.71 -19.78 -7.59
CA ALA A 170 9.40 -20.44 -7.71
C ALA A 170 8.73 -20.62 -6.36
N GLU A 171 9.45 -21.02 -5.32
CA GLU A 171 8.94 -21.14 -3.95
C GLU A 171 8.50 -19.77 -3.38
N LEU A 172 9.34 -18.76 -3.51
CA LEU A 172 9.03 -17.39 -3.09
C LEU A 172 7.79 -16.86 -3.82
N ALA A 173 7.72 -17.09 -5.12
CA ALA A 173 6.59 -16.65 -5.93
C ALA A 173 5.30 -17.36 -5.53
N HIS A 174 5.33 -18.67 -5.32
CA HIS A 174 4.18 -19.43 -4.83
C HIS A 174 3.63 -18.84 -3.52
N VAL A 175 4.50 -18.65 -2.54
CA VAL A 175 4.09 -18.06 -1.23
C VAL A 175 3.47 -16.66 -1.41
N ARG A 176 4.08 -15.81 -2.27
CA ARG A 176 3.58 -14.46 -2.53
C ARG A 176 2.23 -14.46 -3.25
N LEU A 177 2.06 -15.30 -4.26
CA LEU A 177 0.81 -15.40 -5.01
C LEU A 177 -0.32 -15.96 -4.13
N VAL A 178 -0.05 -16.99 -3.34
CA VAL A 178 -1.02 -17.51 -2.37
C VAL A 178 -1.41 -16.43 -1.35
N LYS A 179 -0.41 -15.70 -0.79
CA LYS A 179 -0.68 -14.60 0.15
C LYS A 179 -1.54 -13.50 -0.51
N LYS A 180 -1.24 -13.12 -1.77
CA LYS A 180 -2.03 -12.14 -2.53
C LYS A 180 -3.48 -12.60 -2.70
N ARG A 181 -3.69 -13.85 -3.14
CA ARG A 181 -5.04 -14.45 -3.35
C ARG A 181 -5.81 -14.54 -2.04
N LEU A 182 -5.17 -15.01 -0.96
CA LEU A 182 -5.78 -15.05 0.38
C LEU A 182 -6.17 -13.66 0.86
N ARG A 183 -5.31 -12.66 0.67
CA ARG A 183 -5.62 -11.28 1.03
C ARG A 183 -6.83 -10.76 0.26
N THR A 184 -6.89 -10.98 -1.05
CA THR A 184 -8.03 -10.58 -1.88
C THR A 184 -9.32 -11.24 -1.40
N ALA A 185 -9.32 -12.57 -1.20
CA ALA A 185 -10.48 -13.30 -0.71
C ALA A 185 -10.93 -12.81 0.69
N LEU A 186 -9.99 -12.54 1.60
CA LEU A 186 -10.33 -11.99 2.91
C LEU A 186 -10.93 -10.58 2.84
N LEU A 187 -10.46 -9.74 1.90
CA LEU A 187 -11.01 -8.41 1.68
C LEU A 187 -12.42 -8.45 1.08
N GLU A 188 -12.65 -9.36 0.15
CA GLU A 188 -13.98 -9.61 -0.43
C GLU A 188 -14.96 -10.05 0.65
N GLU A 189 -14.59 -11.03 1.46
CA GLU A 189 -15.41 -11.50 2.59
C GLU A 189 -15.62 -10.43 3.66
N ALA A 190 -14.64 -9.59 3.94
CA ALA A 190 -14.78 -8.48 4.89
C ALA A 190 -15.73 -7.40 4.34
N SER A 191 -15.72 -7.14 3.04
CA SER A 191 -16.59 -6.13 2.41
C SER A 191 -18.02 -6.62 2.21
N SER A 192 -18.17 -7.87 1.78
CA SER A 192 -19.44 -8.53 1.47
C SER A 192 -19.38 -10.00 1.87
N PRO A 193 -19.62 -10.33 3.16
CA PRO A 193 -19.52 -11.69 3.66
C PRO A 193 -20.42 -12.67 2.91
N SER A 194 -19.83 -13.73 2.35
CA SER A 194 -20.58 -14.80 1.68
C SER A 194 -21.45 -15.59 2.66
N GLU A 195 -22.44 -16.30 2.16
CA GLU A 195 -23.28 -17.18 3.01
C GLU A 195 -22.41 -18.23 3.72
N GLU A 196 -21.44 -18.81 3.05
CA GLU A 196 -20.54 -19.82 3.58
C GLU A 196 -19.64 -19.26 4.70
N PHE A 197 -19.06 -18.10 4.49
CA PHE A 197 -18.28 -17.38 5.49
C PHE A 197 -19.13 -17.04 6.73
N CYS A 198 -20.35 -16.54 6.52
CA CYS A 198 -21.28 -16.28 7.60
C CYS A 198 -21.61 -17.55 8.39
N ARG A 199 -21.91 -18.65 7.72
CA ARG A 199 -22.21 -19.93 8.37
C ARG A 199 -21.04 -20.45 9.20
N PHE A 200 -19.82 -20.34 8.68
CA PHE A 200 -18.62 -20.75 9.40
C PHE A 200 -18.49 -19.99 10.74
N PHE A 201 -18.63 -18.67 10.75
CA PHE A 201 -18.53 -17.88 11.98
C PHE A 201 -19.72 -18.10 12.92
N LEU A 202 -20.95 -18.20 12.40
CA LEU A 202 -22.14 -18.46 13.20
C LEU A 202 -22.05 -19.82 13.93
N GLN A 203 -21.55 -20.86 13.26
CA GLN A 203 -21.31 -22.16 13.89
C GLN A 203 -20.30 -22.07 15.03
N ARG A 204 -19.21 -21.33 14.85
CA ARG A 204 -18.21 -21.07 15.90
C ARG A 204 -18.78 -20.25 17.06
N ALA A 205 -19.71 -19.36 16.78
CA ALA A 205 -20.46 -18.61 17.80
C ALA A 205 -21.59 -19.43 18.49
N GLY A 206 -21.72 -20.73 18.16
CA GLY A 206 -22.71 -21.62 18.77
C GLY A 206 -24.07 -21.67 18.05
N LEU A 207 -24.24 -20.93 16.96
CA LEU A 207 -25.48 -20.87 16.18
C LEU A 207 -25.43 -21.87 15.02
N LYS A 208 -25.82 -23.14 15.31
CA LYS A 208 -25.64 -24.26 14.37
C LYS A 208 -26.66 -24.34 13.23
N GLN A 209 -27.86 -23.75 13.39
CA GLN A 209 -28.93 -23.81 12.39
C GLN A 209 -29.50 -22.44 12.15
N VAL A 210 -29.00 -21.76 11.12
CA VAL A 210 -29.45 -20.43 10.70
C VAL A 210 -30.01 -20.50 9.28
N ARG A 211 -31.25 -19.99 9.08
CA ARG A 211 -31.88 -19.93 7.75
C ARG A 211 -31.18 -18.89 6.89
N LYS A 212 -31.07 -19.14 5.58
CA LYS A 212 -30.45 -18.23 4.60
C LYS A 212 -30.99 -16.79 4.72
N GLY A 213 -32.30 -16.60 4.71
CA GLY A 213 -32.90 -15.27 4.81
C GLY A 213 -32.58 -14.51 6.12
N ALA A 214 -32.21 -15.22 7.21
CA ALA A 214 -31.73 -14.58 8.42
C ALA A 214 -30.26 -14.17 8.30
N ILE A 215 -29.46 -14.93 7.52
CA ILE A 215 -28.07 -14.57 7.21
C ILE A 215 -28.09 -13.27 6.40
N ASP A 216 -28.85 -13.20 5.32
CA ASP A 216 -28.89 -12.04 4.42
C ASP A 216 -29.37 -10.75 5.12
N ARG A 217 -30.41 -10.88 5.98
CA ARG A 217 -31.03 -9.71 6.61
C ARG A 217 -30.36 -9.23 7.89
N TYR A 218 -29.82 -10.14 8.67
CA TYR A 218 -29.42 -9.84 10.05
C TYR A 218 -27.97 -10.22 10.33
N TYR A 219 -27.58 -11.46 10.08
CA TYR A 219 -26.26 -11.95 10.50
C TYR A 219 -25.12 -11.49 9.62
N GLY A 220 -25.32 -11.30 8.32
CA GLY A 220 -24.29 -10.76 7.41
C GLY A 220 -23.82 -9.38 7.83
N PRO A 221 -24.73 -8.39 7.99
CA PRO A 221 -24.38 -7.07 8.53
C PRO A 221 -23.73 -7.12 9.91
N LEU A 222 -24.20 -8.02 10.80
CA LEU A 222 -23.63 -8.18 12.14
C LEU A 222 -22.20 -8.73 12.11
N ILE A 223 -21.92 -9.73 11.26
CA ILE A 223 -20.60 -10.30 11.08
C ILE A 223 -19.65 -9.24 10.50
N LYS A 224 -20.11 -8.44 9.54
CA LYS A 224 -19.31 -7.34 9.00
C LYS A 224 -18.93 -6.35 10.08
N THR A 225 -19.88 -5.91 10.91
CA THR A 225 -19.58 -5.01 12.04
C THR A 225 -18.60 -5.64 13.02
N ALA A 226 -18.78 -6.93 13.35
CA ALA A 226 -17.87 -7.63 14.23
C ALA A 226 -16.45 -7.79 13.66
N LEU A 227 -16.32 -7.98 12.33
CA LEU A 227 -15.03 -7.98 11.64
C LEU A 227 -14.35 -6.61 11.69
N ASP A 228 -15.10 -5.54 11.43
CA ASP A 228 -14.58 -4.17 11.54
C ASP A 228 -14.09 -3.88 12.96
N GLU A 229 -14.87 -4.24 13.97
CA GLU A 229 -14.49 -4.08 15.37
C GLU A 229 -13.27 -4.94 15.76
N ALA A 230 -13.20 -6.18 15.29
CA ALA A 230 -12.13 -7.12 15.69
C ALA A 230 -10.80 -6.86 14.98
N LEU A 231 -10.83 -6.41 13.72
CA LEU A 231 -9.63 -6.28 12.88
C LEU A 231 -9.18 -4.83 12.70
N VAL A 232 -10.10 -3.91 12.46
CA VAL A 232 -9.78 -2.50 12.17
C VAL A 232 -9.47 -1.73 13.44
N LEU A 233 -10.25 -1.87 14.49
CA LEU A 233 -10.03 -1.14 15.75
C LEU A 233 -8.70 -1.47 16.43
N PRO A 234 -8.28 -2.75 16.57
CA PRO A 234 -6.98 -3.07 17.16
C PRO A 234 -5.80 -2.61 16.30
N ALA A 235 -5.92 -2.66 14.95
CA ALA A 235 -4.90 -2.16 14.05
C ALA A 235 -4.77 -0.63 14.14
N ALA A 236 -5.88 0.10 14.19
CA ALA A 236 -5.92 1.53 14.41
C ALA A 236 -5.36 1.92 15.80
N GLN A 237 -5.61 1.11 16.83
CA GLN A 237 -5.03 1.33 18.17
C GLN A 237 -3.52 1.08 18.20
N LYS A 238 -3.02 0.05 17.51
CA LYS A 238 -1.57 -0.19 17.39
C LYS A 238 -0.84 0.93 16.67
N LEU A 239 -1.42 1.46 15.59
CA LEU A 239 -0.88 2.64 14.89
C LEU A 239 -0.87 3.92 15.76
N ARG A 240 -1.81 4.03 16.71
CA ARG A 240 -1.82 5.13 17.68
C ARG A 240 -0.73 5.03 18.75
N ASN A 241 -0.30 3.80 19.08
CA ASN A 241 0.63 3.53 20.17
C ASN A 241 2.09 3.37 19.70
N ASP A 242 2.37 3.46 18.40
CA ASP A 242 3.72 3.34 17.84
C ASP A 242 4.17 4.67 17.19
N PRO A 243 4.80 5.58 17.94
CA PRO A 243 5.25 6.87 17.42
C PRO A 243 6.47 6.78 16.50
N ASP A 244 7.16 5.64 16.40
CA ASP A 244 8.43 5.50 15.69
C ASP A 244 8.34 4.80 14.30
N GLY A 245 7.13 4.52 13.78
CA GLY A 245 6.93 4.24 12.35
C GLY A 245 7.69 3.03 11.77
N LYS A 246 8.10 2.05 12.60
CA LYS A 246 8.80 0.82 12.15
C LYS A 246 7.90 -0.39 12.04
N SER A 247 6.61 -0.20 11.83
CA SER A 247 5.68 -1.31 11.62
C SER A 247 5.21 -1.31 10.18
N THR A 248 5.52 -2.41 9.51
CA THR A 248 5.05 -2.92 8.23
C THR A 248 3.84 -2.18 7.68
N SER A 249 4.01 -1.51 6.55
CA SER A 249 2.97 -0.81 5.80
C SER A 249 1.85 -1.79 5.37
N LEU A 250 0.90 -2.01 6.24
CA LEU A 250 -0.42 -2.48 5.83
C LEU A 250 -1.07 -1.29 5.12
N ASN A 251 -1.17 -1.37 3.79
CA ASN A 251 -1.96 -0.45 2.99
C ASN A 251 -3.43 -0.54 3.42
N LEU A 252 -3.78 0.18 4.47
CA LEU A 252 -5.16 0.35 4.96
C LEU A 252 -6.06 1.12 3.98
N HIS A 253 -5.49 1.65 2.89
CA HIS A 253 -6.21 2.45 1.88
C HIS A 253 -7.28 1.68 1.09
N GLN A 254 -7.36 0.35 1.21
CA GLN A 254 -8.35 -0.46 0.50
C GLN A 254 -9.40 -1.16 1.38
N ILE A 255 -9.32 -1.04 2.71
CA ILE A 255 -10.20 -1.81 3.63
C ILE A 255 -11.41 -1.02 4.10
N GLY A 256 -11.68 0.15 3.61
CA GLY A 256 -12.86 0.86 4.08
C GLY A 256 -13.06 2.22 3.43
N GLN A 257 -13.66 2.24 2.26
CA GLN A 257 -14.12 3.50 1.64
C GLN A 257 -15.23 4.22 2.42
N ARG A 258 -15.45 3.94 3.71
CA ARG A 258 -16.51 4.60 4.49
C ARG A 258 -16.14 5.17 5.85
N ILE A 259 -14.98 4.87 6.44
CA ILE A 259 -14.53 5.50 7.70
C ILE A 259 -13.00 5.46 7.74
N VAL A 260 -12.32 6.21 6.90
CA VAL A 260 -10.89 6.49 7.05
C VAL A 260 -10.73 7.98 6.85
N SER A 261 -10.36 8.68 7.92
CA SER A 261 -9.91 10.07 7.84
C SER A 261 -8.85 10.17 6.75
N SER A 262 -8.98 11.12 5.83
CA SER A 262 -8.01 11.34 4.76
C SER A 262 -6.61 11.59 5.35
N GLU A 263 -5.54 11.35 4.59
CA GLU A 263 -4.18 11.70 5.06
C GLU A 263 -4.11 13.17 5.49
N HIS A 264 -4.92 14.00 4.85
CA HIS A 264 -5.04 15.42 5.16
C HIS A 264 -5.73 15.64 6.52
N GLU A 265 -6.83 14.94 6.81
CA GLU A 265 -7.50 14.98 8.13
C GLU A 265 -6.59 14.50 9.27
N LEU A 266 -5.82 13.44 9.05
CA LEU A 266 -4.84 12.95 10.03
C LEU A 266 -3.69 13.96 10.23
N SER A 267 -3.28 14.65 9.18
CA SER A 267 -2.29 15.72 9.26
C SER A 267 -2.77 16.88 10.12
N ILE A 268 -4.07 17.22 10.06
CA ILE A 268 -4.70 18.25 10.91
C ILE A 268 -4.63 17.87 12.40
N VAL A 269 -4.94 16.62 12.75
CA VAL A 269 -4.83 16.17 14.15
C VAL A 269 -3.39 16.25 14.66
N GLY A 270 -2.44 15.79 13.84
CA GLY A 270 -1.01 15.88 14.14
C GLY A 270 -0.53 17.34 14.27
N TYR A 271 -1.03 18.23 13.42
CA TYR A 271 -0.79 19.67 13.51
C TYR A 271 -1.32 20.23 14.82
N VAL A 272 -2.59 19.98 15.16
CA VAL A 272 -3.24 20.49 16.37
C VAL A 272 -2.46 20.12 17.62
N ARG A 273 -2.00 18.88 17.76
CA ARG A 273 -1.19 18.45 18.91
C ARG A 273 0.13 19.21 19.00
N ARG A 274 0.88 19.29 17.89
CA ARG A 274 2.16 20.02 17.84
C ARG A 274 1.95 21.51 18.09
N ARG A 275 0.90 22.09 17.55
CA ARG A 275 0.63 23.51 17.67
C ARG A 275 0.20 23.91 19.08
N LEU A 276 -0.67 23.12 19.71
CA LEU A 276 -1.03 23.31 21.11
C LEU A 276 0.19 23.19 22.03
N ALA A 277 1.10 22.24 21.80
CA ALA A 277 2.33 22.12 22.56
C ALA A 277 3.22 23.39 22.48
N TYR A 278 3.12 24.14 21.37
CA TYR A 278 3.82 25.41 21.20
C TYR A 278 3.06 26.60 21.82
N LEU A 279 1.72 26.59 21.73
CA LEU A 279 0.87 27.71 22.15
C LEU A 279 0.59 27.73 23.66
N VAL A 280 0.53 26.58 24.34
CA VAL A 280 0.23 26.50 25.77
C VAL A 280 1.51 26.64 26.57
N ARG A 281 1.44 27.46 27.65
CA ARG A 281 2.57 27.77 28.55
C ARG A 281 2.41 27.13 29.93
N GLU A 282 1.22 26.65 30.26
CA GLU A 282 0.91 26.05 31.56
C GLU A 282 1.15 24.53 31.49
N GLU A 283 1.91 23.98 32.45
CA GLU A 283 2.25 22.55 32.51
C GLU A 283 1.01 21.65 32.58
N ALA A 284 -0.04 22.09 33.27
CA ALA A 284 -1.31 21.39 33.36
C ALA A 284 -2.02 21.27 32.00
N LEU A 285 -1.93 22.32 31.17
CA LEU A 285 -2.47 22.30 29.81
C LEU A 285 -1.61 21.42 28.86
N PHE A 286 -0.30 21.44 29.06
CA PHE A 286 0.61 20.62 28.27
C PHE A 286 0.32 19.13 28.49
N SER A 287 0.19 18.67 29.72
CA SER A 287 -0.17 17.30 30.07
C SER A 287 -1.56 16.88 29.54
N ALA A 288 -2.47 17.84 29.37
CA ALA A 288 -3.81 17.61 28.85
C ALA A 288 -3.83 17.34 27.33
N ILE A 289 -2.77 17.70 26.57
CA ILE A 289 -2.68 17.48 25.12
C ILE A 289 -2.73 15.98 24.78
N GLU A 290 -2.20 15.11 25.62
CA GLU A 290 -2.25 13.66 25.43
C GLU A 290 -3.68 13.09 25.42
N ARG A 291 -4.63 13.80 26.03
CA ARG A 291 -6.05 13.40 26.08
C ARG A 291 -6.89 14.00 24.96
N LEU A 292 -6.26 14.59 23.95
CA LEU A 292 -6.91 14.99 22.72
C LEU A 292 -7.28 13.77 21.88
N GLU A 293 -8.52 13.71 21.50
CA GLU A 293 -9.10 12.67 20.67
C GLU A 293 -9.81 13.28 19.47
N TYR A 294 -10.07 12.46 18.48
CA TYR A 294 -10.87 12.84 17.31
C TYR A 294 -11.84 11.74 16.93
N LYS A 295 -12.89 12.12 16.23
CA LYS A 295 -13.87 11.19 15.66
C LYS A 295 -14.20 11.63 14.25
N ASP A 296 -14.08 10.69 13.33
CA ASP A 296 -14.56 10.87 11.97
C ASP A 296 -16.07 10.66 11.95
N SER A 297 -16.78 11.60 11.32
CA SER A 297 -18.23 11.55 11.11
C SER A 297 -18.49 11.91 9.66
N LEU A 298 -19.53 11.34 9.05
CA LEU A 298 -19.89 11.57 7.64
C LEU A 298 -19.61 13.01 7.17
N GLY A 299 -18.47 13.18 6.46
CA GLY A 299 -18.06 14.44 5.84
C GLY A 299 -17.42 15.46 6.77
N LYS A 300 -17.02 15.10 8.01
CA LYS A 300 -16.29 15.97 8.93
C LYS A 300 -15.51 15.24 10.00
N LEU A 301 -14.37 15.77 10.37
CA LEU A 301 -13.56 15.32 11.49
C LEU A 301 -13.90 16.17 12.74
N VAL A 302 -14.28 15.53 13.83
CA VAL A 302 -14.54 16.21 15.12
C VAL A 302 -13.34 16.04 16.03
N VAL A 303 -12.71 17.14 16.46
CA VAL A 303 -11.59 17.13 17.41
C VAL A 303 -12.09 17.57 18.79
N TYR A 304 -11.75 16.77 19.82
CA TYR A 304 -12.24 17.02 21.19
C TYR A 304 -11.25 16.62 22.28
N TYR A 305 -11.44 17.15 23.48
CA TYR A 305 -10.69 16.82 24.69
C TYR A 305 -11.50 15.90 25.59
N ALA A 306 -11.00 14.72 25.89
CA ALA A 306 -11.52 13.72 26.84
C ALA A 306 -12.98 13.26 26.65
N ASN A 307 -13.89 14.08 26.11
CA ASN A 307 -15.30 13.72 25.87
C ASN A 307 -15.85 14.43 24.64
N GLU A 308 -16.40 13.68 23.68
CA GLU A 308 -16.88 14.20 22.39
C GLU A 308 -17.92 15.32 22.53
N ARG A 309 -18.92 15.19 23.43
CA ARG A 309 -20.01 16.16 23.56
C ARG A 309 -19.60 17.42 24.30
N LYS A 310 -18.88 17.27 25.42
CA LYS A 310 -18.54 18.38 26.30
C LYS A 310 -17.16 18.98 26.02
N GLY A 311 -16.25 18.15 25.49
CA GLY A 311 -14.87 18.54 25.21
C GLY A 311 -14.60 18.97 23.77
N ARG A 312 -15.63 19.16 22.94
CA ARG A 312 -15.50 19.52 21.52
C ARG A 312 -14.72 20.82 21.34
N LEU A 313 -13.65 20.73 20.55
CA LEU A 313 -12.80 21.87 20.20
C LEU A 313 -13.26 22.49 18.90
N PHE A 314 -13.37 21.71 17.84
CA PHE A 314 -13.88 22.14 16.55
C PHE A 314 -14.29 20.94 15.68
N ASP A 315 -15.07 21.22 14.61
CA ASP A 315 -15.26 20.34 13.48
C ASP A 315 -14.39 20.81 12.33
N TYR A 316 -13.77 19.88 11.65
CA TYR A 316 -13.00 20.11 10.42
C TYR A 316 -13.73 19.50 9.24
N ILE A 317 -13.78 20.23 8.12
CA ILE A 317 -14.33 19.79 6.84
C ILE A 317 -13.29 20.16 5.78
N GLU A 318 -12.79 19.15 5.07
CA GLU A 318 -11.87 19.36 3.97
C GLU A 318 -12.56 20.14 2.83
N GLY A 319 -11.96 21.23 2.40
CA GLY A 319 -12.51 22.11 1.40
C GLY A 319 -11.88 21.91 0.02
N ALA A 320 -12.55 22.41 -1.02
CA ALA A 320 -12.01 22.42 -2.36
C ALA A 320 -10.86 23.44 -2.48
N GLU A 321 -9.85 23.13 -3.33
CA GLU A 321 -8.71 24.01 -3.63
C GLU A 321 -7.87 24.44 -2.42
N GLY A 322 -7.90 23.63 -1.31
CA GLY A 322 -7.14 23.89 -0.10
C GLY A 322 -7.74 24.97 0.82
N PHE A 323 -9.01 25.32 0.64
CA PHE A 323 -9.75 26.14 1.59
C PHE A 323 -10.45 25.26 2.62
N ASP A 324 -9.78 24.99 3.71
CA ASP A 324 -10.30 24.17 4.79
C ASP A 324 -11.25 24.94 5.70
N LYS A 325 -12.27 24.24 6.18
CA LYS A 325 -13.31 24.80 7.03
C LYS A 325 -13.20 24.24 8.44
N PHE A 326 -13.05 25.13 9.42
CA PHE A 326 -13.02 24.84 10.85
C PHE A 326 -14.23 25.48 11.54
N ILE A 327 -14.98 24.69 12.31
CA ILE A 327 -16.17 25.16 13.01
C ILE A 327 -15.91 25.05 14.52
N PHE A 328 -15.58 26.16 15.13
CA PHE A 328 -15.37 26.28 16.58
C PHE A 328 -16.68 26.59 17.32
N PRO A 329 -16.77 26.22 18.62
CA PRO A 329 -17.87 26.71 19.45
C PRO A 329 -17.80 28.25 19.64
N PRO A 330 -18.93 28.87 20.00
CA PRO A 330 -18.92 30.31 20.30
C PRO A 330 -17.83 30.70 21.30
N PRO A 331 -17.19 31.86 21.14
CA PRO A 331 -17.56 32.98 20.26
C PRO A 331 -16.96 32.94 18.84
N TYR A 332 -16.13 31.93 18.48
CA TYR A 332 -15.33 31.95 17.25
C TYR A 332 -16.10 31.56 15.99
N GLY A 333 -17.00 30.56 16.05
CA GLY A 333 -17.81 30.16 14.92
C GLY A 333 -17.03 29.48 13.77
N GLU A 334 -17.40 29.79 12.54
CA GLU A 334 -16.84 29.18 11.32
C GLU A 334 -15.66 29.99 10.80
N ILE A 335 -14.55 29.28 10.49
CA ILE A 335 -13.33 29.83 9.89
C ILE A 335 -13.01 29.03 8.63
N ILE A 336 -12.92 29.71 7.48
CA ILE A 336 -12.51 29.11 6.19
C ILE A 336 -11.15 29.70 5.84
N THR A 337 -10.12 28.85 5.69
CA THR A 337 -8.76 29.31 5.46
C THR A 337 -7.91 28.30 4.67
N LYS A 338 -6.87 28.82 3.99
CA LYS A 338 -5.79 28.00 3.41
C LYS A 338 -4.64 27.75 4.37
N SER A 339 -4.60 28.50 5.48
CA SER A 339 -3.51 28.44 6.45
C SER A 339 -4.01 27.96 7.80
N VAL A 340 -3.55 26.78 8.21
CA VAL A 340 -3.87 26.23 9.53
C VAL A 340 -3.38 27.12 10.68
N LEU A 341 -2.50 28.11 10.43
CA LEU A 341 -2.05 29.08 11.43
C LEU A 341 -3.17 30.04 11.87
N ASP A 342 -4.16 30.27 11.03
CA ASP A 342 -5.28 31.19 11.29
C ASP A 342 -6.21 30.69 12.40
N ILE A 343 -6.12 29.42 12.78
CA ILE A 343 -6.90 28.84 13.88
C ILE A 343 -6.19 28.87 15.24
N ASP A 344 -4.96 29.37 15.35
CA ASP A 344 -4.15 29.30 16.57
C ASP A 344 -4.83 29.91 17.80
N GLU A 345 -5.38 31.10 17.67
CA GLU A 345 -6.07 31.78 18.79
C GLU A 345 -7.34 31.03 19.24
N PRO A 346 -8.31 30.71 18.34
CA PRO A 346 -9.49 29.93 18.72
C PRO A 346 -9.16 28.53 19.22
N LEU A 347 -8.11 27.90 18.70
CA LEU A 347 -7.66 26.57 19.12
C LEU A 347 -7.14 26.61 20.58
N ALA A 348 -6.22 27.50 20.88
CA ALA A 348 -5.63 27.61 22.23
C ALA A 348 -6.67 28.01 23.28
N ALA A 349 -7.52 28.97 22.96
CA ALA A 349 -8.56 29.46 23.87
C ALA A 349 -9.63 28.39 24.14
N THR A 350 -10.11 27.70 23.10
CA THR A 350 -11.12 26.64 23.24
C THR A 350 -10.54 25.47 24.04
N PHE A 351 -9.31 25.04 23.72
CA PHE A 351 -8.64 23.96 24.44
C PHE A 351 -8.49 24.28 25.93
N ALA A 352 -7.98 25.47 26.30
CA ALA A 352 -7.84 25.90 27.70
C ALA A 352 -9.19 25.94 28.42
N ALA A 353 -10.25 26.39 27.75
CA ALA A 353 -11.59 26.39 28.34
C ALA A 353 -12.08 24.97 28.62
N ARG A 354 -11.92 24.02 27.67
CA ARG A 354 -12.36 22.63 27.84
C ARG A 354 -11.56 21.89 28.89
N VAL A 355 -10.26 22.14 29.00
CA VAL A 355 -9.43 21.54 30.05
C VAL A 355 -9.87 22.05 31.43
N ARG A 356 -10.17 23.34 31.59
CA ARG A 356 -10.70 23.90 32.85
C ARG A 356 -12.08 23.34 33.22
N GLU A 357 -13.00 23.25 32.25
CA GLU A 357 -14.35 22.70 32.46
C GLU A 357 -14.34 21.22 32.86
N LEU A 358 -13.48 20.41 32.23
CA LEU A 358 -13.45 18.96 32.41
C LEU A 358 -12.34 18.46 33.34
N GLY A 359 -11.33 19.28 33.60
CA GLY A 359 -10.21 18.98 34.51
C GLY A 359 -10.55 19.02 36.00
N HIS A 360 -11.63 19.70 36.39
CA HIS A 360 -12.13 19.77 37.76
C HIS A 360 -13.11 18.64 38.13
N MET A 361 -13.43 17.73 37.21
CA MET A 361 -14.28 16.55 37.50
C MET A 361 -13.44 15.45 38.17
N ASN A 362 -13.64 15.28 39.46
CA ASN A 362 -13.03 14.26 40.30
C ASN A 362 -13.36 12.84 39.76
N PRO A 363 -12.42 11.86 39.78
CA PRO A 363 -12.65 10.47 39.30
C PRO A 363 -13.84 9.76 39.95
N VAL A 364 -14.24 10.18 41.17
CA VAL A 364 -15.34 9.56 41.92
C VAL A 364 -16.74 9.94 41.40
N GLU A 365 -16.91 11.09 40.75
CA GLU A 365 -18.20 11.47 40.14
C GLU A 365 -18.46 10.76 38.78
N ARG A 366 -17.44 10.15 38.20
CA ARG A 366 -17.53 9.39 36.94
C ARG A 366 -18.24 8.05 37.10
N LEU A 367 -18.15 7.42 38.27
CA LEU A 367 -18.76 6.12 38.58
C LEU A 367 -20.23 6.20 39.02
N ALA A 368 -20.67 7.35 39.51
CA ALA A 368 -22.04 7.53 40.03
C ALA A 368 -23.10 7.85 38.97
N ARG A 369 -22.72 7.99 37.68
CA ARG A 369 -23.67 8.28 36.56
C ARG A 369 -23.73 7.16 35.49
N ILE A 370 -23.08 6.02 35.74
CA ILE A 370 -23.14 4.82 34.90
C ILE A 370 -23.91 3.69 35.59
N ALA A 371 -24.39 3.94 36.84
CA ALA A 371 -25.31 3.04 37.54
C ALA A 371 -26.76 3.46 37.32
#